data_4661239ee99cfb356ae32915453f7d50
#
_entry.id   4661239ee99cfb356ae32915453f7d50
#
_cell.length_a   1.000
_cell.length_b   1.000
_cell.length_c   1.000
_cell.angle_alpha   90.00
_cell.angle_beta   90.00
_cell.angle_gamma   90.00
#
_symmetry.space_group_name_H-M   'P 1'
#
loop_
_entity.id
_entity.type
_entity.pdbx_description
1 polymer ?
#
loop_
_entity_poly.entity_id
_entity_poly.type
_entity_poly.pdbx_seq_one_letter_code
_entity_poly.pdbx_strand_id
1 'polypeptide(L)'
;DGDSLSVTNLEASNGELISNDDGTWTLTPSQDFNGDISLNYLVSDSNGGTVQANQLISITPVNDDPVVSGRVNLGSINEGNELIITSDQLLSKASDIDNENLYVNNLRVVRGQGNITDNGDGTYTFNPNQDWNGQVRLAYDIEDSNGGSVGVRAKLSVDPVNDDPELTGNKASLDEGVEDTSYIIRSSDLLIGFSDIDGDSLSVTNLEASNGELI
;
A
#
# COMPACT_ATOMS: atom_id res chain seq x y z
N ASP A 1 -31.02 -63.38 -0.99
CA ASP A 1 -32.24 -63.43 -0.19
C ASP A 1 -33.24 -62.33 -0.58
N GLY A 2 -32.74 -61.23 -1.25
CA GLY A 2 -33.61 -60.17 -1.77
C GLY A 2 -34.01 -59.11 -0.74
N ASP A 3 -33.24 -59.01 0.35
CA ASP A 3 -33.50 -58.09 1.45
C ASP A 3 -33.30 -56.63 1.03
N SER A 4 -34.10 -55.74 1.59
CA SER A 4 -33.97 -54.30 1.36
C SER A 4 -32.75 -53.77 2.10
N LEU A 5 -31.85 -53.02 1.40
CA LEU A 5 -30.71 -52.40 1.97
C LEU A 5 -31.01 -50.93 2.31
N SER A 6 -30.45 -50.43 3.40
CA SER A 6 -30.51 -49.05 3.86
C SER A 6 -29.16 -48.52 4.27
N VAL A 7 -28.99 -47.20 4.14
CA VAL A 7 -27.80 -46.46 4.63
C VAL A 7 -28.10 -45.89 6.00
N THR A 8 -27.25 -46.17 6.95
CA THR A 8 -27.32 -45.63 8.32
C THR A 8 -25.96 -45.07 8.75
N ASN A 9 -25.95 -44.20 9.74
CA ASN A 9 -24.76 -43.60 10.31
C ASN A 9 -23.83 -42.93 9.26
N LEU A 10 -24.44 -42.21 8.31
CA LEU A 10 -23.69 -41.45 7.32
C LEU A 10 -23.02 -40.23 7.97
N GLU A 11 -21.71 -40.16 7.85
CA GLU A 11 -20.89 -39.08 8.37
C GLU A 11 -19.96 -38.55 7.27
N ALA A 12 -19.70 -37.24 7.26
CA ALA A 12 -18.76 -36.58 6.38
C ALA A 12 -17.55 -36.10 7.15
N SER A 13 -16.36 -36.21 6.56
CA SER A 13 -15.10 -35.74 7.18
C SER A 13 -14.97 -34.20 7.22
N ASN A 14 -15.75 -33.49 6.41
CA ASN A 14 -15.84 -32.04 6.38
C ASN A 14 -17.22 -31.57 5.96
N GLY A 15 -17.64 -30.39 6.47
CA GLY A 15 -18.93 -29.78 6.14
C GLY A 15 -20.08 -30.23 7.02
N GLU A 16 -21.25 -29.69 6.72
CA GLU A 16 -22.52 -30.02 7.36
C GLU A 16 -23.29 -31.01 6.50
N LEU A 17 -23.78 -32.12 7.10
CA LEU A 17 -24.54 -33.17 6.43
C LEU A 17 -25.95 -33.23 7.02
N ILE A 18 -26.96 -32.98 6.21
CA ILE A 18 -28.36 -32.95 6.61
C ILE A 18 -29.14 -34.05 5.87
N SER A 19 -29.92 -34.90 6.59
CA SER A 19 -30.86 -35.82 5.97
C SER A 19 -32.10 -35.09 5.51
N ASN A 20 -32.59 -35.38 4.30
CA ASN A 20 -33.81 -34.80 3.72
C ASN A 20 -35.05 -35.66 3.95
N ASP A 21 -34.95 -36.77 4.70
CA ASP A 21 -36.04 -37.72 5.05
C ASP A 21 -36.68 -38.44 3.86
N ASP A 22 -36.11 -38.28 2.67
CA ASP A 22 -36.59 -38.93 1.41
C ASP A 22 -35.54 -39.95 0.86
N GLY A 23 -34.55 -40.29 1.67
CA GLY A 23 -33.43 -41.14 1.28
C GLY A 23 -32.28 -40.41 0.62
N THR A 24 -32.30 -39.06 0.66
CA THR A 24 -31.20 -38.20 0.20
C THR A 24 -30.58 -37.42 1.36
N TRP A 25 -29.33 -36.93 1.17
CA TRP A 25 -28.62 -36.06 2.10
C TRP A 25 -28.09 -34.86 1.34
N THR A 26 -28.10 -33.72 1.99
CA THR A 26 -27.44 -32.50 1.53
C THR A 26 -26.13 -32.35 2.29
N LEU A 27 -25.01 -32.31 1.56
CA LEU A 27 -23.67 -31.98 2.11
C LEU A 27 -23.32 -30.54 1.71
N THR A 28 -23.07 -29.70 2.70
CA THR A 28 -22.53 -28.36 2.52
C THR A 28 -21.10 -28.33 3.03
N PRO A 29 -20.07 -28.29 2.18
CA PRO A 29 -18.69 -28.18 2.62
C PRO A 29 -18.46 -26.97 3.51
N SER A 30 -17.45 -27.01 4.38
CA SER A 30 -17.01 -25.82 5.12
C SER A 30 -16.59 -24.74 4.15
N GLN A 31 -16.74 -23.47 4.56
CA GLN A 31 -16.30 -22.34 3.76
C GLN A 31 -14.83 -22.49 3.36
N ASP A 32 -14.49 -22.13 2.14
CA ASP A 32 -13.15 -22.15 1.55
C ASP A 32 -12.46 -23.54 1.58
N PHE A 33 -13.24 -24.62 1.77
CA PHE A 33 -12.74 -25.99 1.73
C PHE A 33 -12.66 -26.51 0.29
N ASN A 34 -11.51 -26.99 -0.10
CA ASN A 34 -11.30 -27.80 -1.31
C ASN A 34 -10.53 -29.09 -0.96
N GLY A 35 -10.65 -30.10 -1.82
CA GLY A 35 -10.07 -31.43 -1.59
C GLY A 35 -11.10 -32.51 -1.37
N ASP A 36 -10.69 -33.67 -0.88
CA ASP A 36 -11.57 -34.84 -0.77
C ASP A 36 -12.29 -34.87 0.58
N ILE A 37 -13.62 -35.03 0.50
CA ILE A 37 -14.48 -35.35 1.64
C ILE A 37 -14.76 -36.84 1.65
N SER A 38 -14.39 -37.51 2.74
CA SER A 38 -14.75 -38.92 2.95
C SER A 38 -16.12 -39.03 3.60
N LEU A 39 -17.01 -39.80 2.96
CA LEU A 39 -18.29 -40.22 3.52
C LEU A 39 -18.12 -41.62 4.10
N ASN A 40 -18.40 -41.78 5.39
CA ASN A 40 -18.39 -43.08 6.07
C ASN A 40 -19.80 -43.44 6.47
N TYR A 41 -20.22 -44.67 6.21
CA TYR A 41 -21.58 -45.13 6.50
C TYR A 41 -21.67 -46.63 6.72
N LEU A 42 -22.79 -47.06 7.27
CA LEU A 42 -23.14 -48.46 7.36
C LEU A 42 -24.26 -48.79 6.34
N VAL A 43 -24.08 -49.87 5.62
CA VAL A 43 -25.14 -50.48 4.86
C VAL A 43 -25.74 -51.55 5.75
N SER A 44 -27.06 -51.51 5.97
CA SER A 44 -27.81 -52.46 6.80
C SER A 44 -28.86 -53.15 5.97
N ASP A 45 -29.00 -54.46 6.17
CA ASP A 45 -30.16 -55.21 5.73
C ASP A 45 -31.30 -55.09 6.77
N SER A 46 -32.49 -55.55 6.44
CA SER A 46 -33.63 -55.51 7.35
C SER A 46 -33.59 -56.61 8.43
N ASN A 47 -32.54 -57.45 8.43
CA ASN A 47 -32.42 -58.66 9.30
C ASN A 47 -31.26 -58.51 10.32
N GLY A 48 -30.61 -57.35 10.42
CA GLY A 48 -29.57 -57.02 11.41
C GLY A 48 -28.15 -57.20 10.91
N GLY A 49 -27.93 -57.58 9.66
CA GLY A 49 -26.61 -57.57 9.03
C GLY A 49 -26.17 -56.13 8.70
N THR A 50 -24.90 -55.80 8.97
CA THR A 50 -24.34 -54.51 8.64
C THR A 50 -22.95 -54.63 8.02
N VAL A 51 -22.59 -53.71 7.10
CA VAL A 51 -21.25 -53.59 6.58
C VAL A 51 -20.85 -52.13 6.50
N GLN A 52 -19.65 -51.83 6.93
CA GLN A 52 -19.07 -50.45 6.79
C GLN A 52 -18.63 -50.21 5.36
N ALA A 53 -18.88 -49.03 4.88
CA ALA A 53 -18.47 -48.56 3.57
C ALA A 53 -18.04 -47.11 3.63
N ASN A 54 -17.27 -46.68 2.62
CA ASN A 54 -16.87 -45.30 2.46
C ASN A 54 -16.97 -44.89 0.98
N GLN A 55 -17.10 -43.57 0.75
CA GLN A 55 -17.03 -42.94 -0.56
C GLN A 55 -16.29 -41.62 -0.45
N LEU A 56 -15.70 -41.17 -1.56
CA LEU A 56 -15.03 -39.86 -1.66
C LEU A 56 -15.82 -38.92 -2.58
N ILE A 57 -15.91 -37.68 -2.14
CA ILE A 57 -16.39 -36.55 -2.96
C ILE A 57 -15.24 -35.55 -3.07
N SER A 58 -14.80 -35.25 -4.29
CA SER A 58 -13.78 -34.23 -4.52
C SER A 58 -14.45 -32.89 -4.70
N ILE A 59 -14.08 -31.93 -3.87
CA ILE A 59 -14.52 -30.53 -3.93
C ILE A 59 -13.43 -29.74 -4.66
N THR A 60 -13.80 -29.14 -5.77
CA THR A 60 -12.88 -28.33 -6.58
C THR A 60 -12.66 -26.96 -5.96
N PRO A 61 -11.43 -26.40 -6.00
CA PRO A 61 -11.17 -25.05 -5.54
C PRO A 61 -11.93 -24.01 -6.40
N VAL A 62 -12.29 -22.93 -5.75
CA VAL A 62 -12.77 -21.69 -6.39
C VAL A 62 -11.84 -20.59 -5.91
N ASN A 63 -11.37 -19.76 -6.80
CA ASN A 63 -10.48 -18.66 -6.45
C ASN A 63 -11.18 -17.64 -5.58
N ASP A 64 -10.55 -17.27 -4.48
CA ASP A 64 -10.96 -16.17 -3.61
C ASP A 64 -10.06 -14.95 -3.87
N ASP A 65 -10.60 -13.74 -3.70
CA ASP A 65 -9.82 -12.50 -3.87
C ASP A 65 -8.83 -12.29 -2.71
N PRO A 66 -7.64 -11.71 -2.96
CA PRO A 66 -6.71 -11.33 -1.92
C PRO A 66 -7.35 -10.42 -0.87
N VAL A 67 -6.99 -10.60 0.39
CA VAL A 67 -7.47 -9.77 1.50
C VAL A 67 -6.35 -8.93 2.12
N VAL A 68 -6.70 -7.75 2.64
CA VAL A 68 -5.74 -6.79 3.22
C VAL A 68 -6.14 -6.43 4.64
N SER A 69 -5.26 -6.69 5.61
CA SER A 69 -5.50 -6.46 7.03
C SER A 69 -5.28 -5.00 7.49
N GLY A 70 -4.78 -4.12 6.61
CA GLY A 70 -4.52 -2.73 6.96
C GLY A 70 -3.77 -1.94 5.90
N ARG A 71 -3.42 -0.69 6.23
CA ARG A 71 -2.66 0.19 5.33
C ARG A 71 -1.17 0.05 5.54
N VAL A 72 -0.40 0.07 4.47
CA VAL A 72 1.06 0.14 4.51
C VAL A 72 1.50 1.57 4.82
N ASN A 73 2.46 1.69 5.75
CA ASN A 73 3.14 2.94 6.06
C ASN A 73 4.61 2.80 5.62
N LEU A 74 5.02 3.61 4.66
CA LEU A 74 6.37 3.58 4.08
C LEU A 74 7.35 4.52 4.82
N GLY A 75 6.89 5.18 5.90
CA GLY A 75 7.72 6.08 6.70
C GLY A 75 7.82 7.47 6.13
N SER A 76 9.01 8.09 6.26
CA SER A 76 9.32 9.40 5.70
C SER A 76 10.67 9.43 5.00
N ILE A 77 10.80 10.37 4.09
CA ILE A 77 12.05 10.76 3.44
C ILE A 77 12.17 12.29 3.49
N ASN A 78 13.38 12.83 3.39
CA ASN A 78 13.57 14.24 3.17
C ASN A 78 13.25 14.60 1.71
N GLU A 79 12.74 15.81 1.46
CA GLU A 79 12.65 16.33 0.11
C GLU A 79 14.02 16.30 -0.59
N GLY A 80 14.01 16.29 -1.92
CA GLY A 80 15.22 16.10 -2.71
C GLY A 80 15.75 14.64 -2.75
N ASN A 81 15.26 13.74 -1.89
CA ASN A 81 15.64 12.33 -1.89
C ASN A 81 14.56 11.45 -2.51
N GLU A 82 15.00 10.37 -3.16
CA GLU A 82 14.10 9.32 -3.66
C GLU A 82 13.90 8.19 -2.64
N LEU A 83 12.80 7.48 -2.77
CA LEU A 83 12.49 6.27 -2.00
C LEU A 83 12.35 5.05 -2.92
N ILE A 84 13.13 4.02 -2.61
CA ILE A 84 12.91 2.68 -3.20
C ILE A 84 11.87 1.94 -2.37
N ILE A 85 10.80 1.52 -3.00
CA ILE A 85 9.69 0.76 -2.42
C ILE A 85 9.73 -0.63 -2.99
N THR A 86 9.70 -1.66 -2.16
CA THR A 86 9.68 -3.06 -2.61
C THR A 86 8.26 -3.61 -2.66
N SER A 87 8.02 -4.57 -3.56
CA SER A 87 6.75 -5.32 -3.58
C SER A 87 6.46 -5.97 -2.21
N ASP A 88 7.47 -6.52 -1.54
CA ASP A 88 7.31 -7.12 -0.21
C ASP A 88 6.78 -6.13 0.84
N GLN A 89 7.24 -4.87 0.80
CA GLN A 89 6.71 -3.82 1.68
C GLN A 89 5.23 -3.56 1.40
N LEU A 90 4.85 -3.49 0.13
CA LEU A 90 3.47 -3.23 -0.30
C LEU A 90 2.54 -4.41 0.00
N LEU A 91 3.04 -5.64 -0.10
CA LEU A 91 2.31 -6.88 0.19
C LEU A 91 2.27 -7.25 1.68
N SER A 92 3.01 -6.55 2.54
CA SER A 92 3.21 -6.90 3.96
C SER A 92 1.93 -7.02 4.80
N LYS A 93 0.79 -6.56 4.30
CA LYS A 93 -0.53 -6.61 4.95
C LYS A 93 -1.55 -7.43 4.16
N ALA A 94 -1.12 -8.03 3.06
CA ALA A 94 -1.95 -8.85 2.21
C ALA A 94 -1.79 -10.34 2.54
N SER A 95 -2.82 -11.10 2.29
CA SER A 95 -2.82 -12.56 2.33
C SER A 95 -3.88 -13.08 1.37
N ASP A 96 -3.70 -14.32 0.98
CA ASP A 96 -4.64 -15.05 0.15
C ASP A 96 -4.94 -16.39 0.80
N ILE A 97 -6.22 -16.81 0.79
CA ILE A 97 -6.65 -18.05 1.43
C ILE A 97 -6.26 -19.28 0.61
N ASP A 98 -6.15 -19.12 -0.71
CA ASP A 98 -5.72 -20.15 -1.64
C ASP A 98 -4.19 -20.34 -1.67
N ASN A 99 -3.46 -19.53 -0.88
CA ASN A 99 -1.99 -19.49 -0.79
C ASN A 99 -1.29 -19.20 -2.12
N GLU A 100 -1.87 -18.33 -2.93
CA GLU A 100 -1.34 -17.93 -4.21
C GLU A 100 -0.26 -16.86 -4.10
N ASN A 101 0.54 -16.75 -5.16
CA ASN A 101 1.48 -15.65 -5.28
C ASN A 101 0.74 -14.34 -5.53
N LEU A 102 1.03 -13.34 -4.71
CA LEU A 102 0.46 -12.00 -4.82
C LEU A 102 1.42 -11.07 -5.55
N TYR A 103 0.86 -10.19 -6.38
CA TYR A 103 1.61 -9.22 -7.18
C TYR A 103 1.07 -7.82 -6.96
N VAL A 104 1.97 -6.82 -7.01
CA VAL A 104 1.61 -5.40 -6.99
C VAL A 104 1.44 -4.91 -8.42
N ASN A 105 0.33 -4.25 -8.69
CA ASN A 105 0.05 -3.65 -9.98
C ASN A 105 -0.46 -2.20 -9.83
N ASN A 106 -0.37 -1.39 -10.88
CA ASN A 106 -0.93 -0.04 -10.94
C ASN A 106 -0.49 0.93 -9.81
N LEU A 107 0.74 0.79 -9.28
CA LEU A 107 1.23 1.69 -8.23
C LEU A 107 1.33 3.12 -8.75
N ARG A 108 0.64 4.05 -8.09
CA ARG A 108 0.56 5.46 -8.50
C ARG A 108 0.39 6.41 -7.33
N VAL A 109 0.80 7.65 -7.52
CA VAL A 109 0.51 8.74 -6.57
C VAL A 109 -0.94 9.20 -6.77
N VAL A 110 -1.72 9.26 -5.68
CA VAL A 110 -3.12 9.76 -5.68
C VAL A 110 -3.28 11.03 -4.84
N ARG A 111 -2.27 11.36 -4.03
CA ARG A 111 -2.17 12.61 -3.29
C ARG A 111 -0.69 12.92 -3.03
N GLY A 112 -0.33 14.21 -3.04
CA GLY A 112 1.05 14.68 -2.95
C GLY A 112 1.60 14.98 -4.34
N GLN A 113 2.89 15.29 -4.42
CA GLN A 113 3.57 15.60 -5.66
C GLN A 113 4.81 14.72 -5.82
N GLY A 114 4.98 14.13 -6.99
CA GLY A 114 6.08 13.23 -7.32
C GLY A 114 5.63 12.17 -8.31
N ASN A 115 6.59 11.37 -8.75
CA ASN A 115 6.42 10.33 -9.75
C ASN A 115 6.79 8.97 -9.18
N ILE A 116 6.13 7.92 -9.69
CA ILE A 116 6.50 6.53 -9.46
C ILE A 116 7.09 5.97 -10.76
N THR A 117 8.21 5.28 -10.65
CA THR A 117 8.81 4.50 -11.71
C THR A 117 8.86 3.04 -11.28
N ASP A 118 8.32 2.14 -12.09
CA ASP A 118 8.49 0.69 -11.93
C ASP A 118 9.87 0.32 -12.49
N ASN A 119 10.72 -0.29 -11.66
CA ASN A 119 12.08 -0.69 -12.03
C ASN A 119 12.12 -2.06 -12.75
N GLY A 120 11.00 -2.79 -12.78
CA GLY A 120 10.87 -4.09 -13.45
C GLY A 120 11.50 -5.28 -12.71
N ASP A 121 11.99 -5.06 -11.49
CA ASP A 121 12.65 -6.08 -10.64
C ASP A 121 11.88 -6.33 -9.32
N GLY A 122 10.62 -5.90 -9.24
CA GLY A 122 9.81 -5.93 -8.03
C GLY A 122 10.06 -4.77 -7.10
N THR A 123 10.76 -3.74 -7.56
CA THR A 123 10.93 -2.47 -6.85
C THR A 123 10.36 -1.30 -7.64
N TYR A 124 10.04 -0.23 -6.91
CA TYR A 124 9.50 1.01 -7.46
C TYR A 124 10.28 2.18 -6.86
N THR A 125 10.60 3.17 -7.68
CA THR A 125 11.23 4.41 -7.23
C THR A 125 10.17 5.50 -7.14
N PHE A 126 9.95 6.04 -5.94
CA PHE A 126 9.20 7.29 -5.75
C PHE A 126 10.19 8.46 -5.72
N ASN A 127 9.95 9.44 -6.58
CA ASN A 127 10.74 10.66 -6.66
C ASN A 127 9.79 11.86 -6.42
N PRO A 128 9.89 12.57 -5.27
CA PRO A 128 9.09 13.77 -5.04
C PRO A 128 9.47 14.88 -6.03
N ASN A 129 8.55 15.81 -6.28
CA ASN A 129 8.92 17.02 -7.02
C ASN A 129 9.96 17.80 -6.20
N GLN A 130 10.80 18.54 -6.93
CA GLN A 130 11.82 19.41 -6.31
C GLN A 130 11.15 20.37 -5.31
N ASP A 131 11.78 20.58 -4.16
CA ASP A 131 11.40 21.51 -3.10
C ASP A 131 9.93 21.32 -2.64
N TRP A 132 9.40 20.10 -2.77
CA TRP A 132 8.07 19.77 -2.31
C TRP A 132 8.12 18.83 -1.10
N ASN A 133 7.49 19.24 -0.02
CA ASN A 133 7.30 18.44 1.19
C ASN A 133 5.81 18.25 1.51
N GLY A 134 5.47 17.24 2.30
CA GLY A 134 4.10 16.95 2.69
C GLY A 134 3.72 15.48 2.67
N GLN A 135 2.41 15.23 2.79
CA GLN A 135 1.87 13.87 2.86
C GLN A 135 1.60 13.31 1.46
N VAL A 136 2.18 12.15 1.18
CA VAL A 136 1.94 11.39 -0.04
C VAL A 136 0.99 10.22 0.26
N ARG A 137 0.07 9.96 -0.64
CA ARG A 137 -0.75 8.74 -0.68
C ARG A 137 -0.55 8.05 -2.01
N LEU A 138 -0.25 6.77 -1.92
CA LEU A 138 -0.15 5.88 -3.05
C LEU A 138 -1.40 5.00 -3.11
N ALA A 139 -1.80 4.63 -4.31
CA ALA A 139 -2.79 3.59 -4.57
C ALA A 139 -2.17 2.55 -5.49
N TYR A 140 -2.53 1.31 -5.28
CA TYR A 140 -2.10 0.16 -6.07
C TYR A 140 -3.13 -0.95 -5.96
N ASP A 141 -3.03 -1.93 -6.84
CA ASP A 141 -3.83 -3.13 -6.82
C ASP A 141 -2.93 -4.31 -6.42
N ILE A 142 -3.46 -5.21 -5.60
CA ILE A 142 -2.85 -6.50 -5.31
C ILE A 142 -3.65 -7.53 -6.07
N GLU A 143 -2.97 -8.30 -6.89
CA GLU A 143 -3.55 -9.32 -7.74
C GLU A 143 -2.96 -10.69 -7.39
N ASP A 144 -3.79 -11.73 -7.45
CA ASP A 144 -3.37 -13.12 -7.45
C ASP A 144 -3.09 -13.62 -8.87
N SER A 145 -2.65 -14.88 -9.02
CA SER A 145 -2.36 -15.47 -10.33
C SER A 145 -3.60 -15.95 -11.08
N ASN A 146 -4.78 -15.96 -10.44
CA ASN A 146 -6.01 -16.55 -10.97
C ASN A 146 -7.10 -15.51 -11.30
N GLY A 147 -6.81 -14.20 -11.09
CA GLY A 147 -7.63 -13.09 -11.53
C GLY A 147 -8.39 -12.37 -10.43
N GLY A 148 -8.19 -12.75 -9.15
CA GLY A 148 -8.66 -11.99 -8.01
C GLY A 148 -7.84 -10.71 -7.82
N SER A 149 -8.46 -9.64 -7.31
CA SER A 149 -7.80 -8.35 -7.14
C SER A 149 -8.41 -7.52 -6.02
N VAL A 150 -7.57 -6.80 -5.27
CA VAL A 150 -8.00 -5.85 -4.24
C VAL A 150 -7.24 -4.53 -4.33
N GLY A 151 -7.97 -3.41 -4.35
CA GLY A 151 -7.39 -2.07 -4.36
C GLY A 151 -6.93 -1.62 -2.97
N VAL A 152 -5.69 -1.15 -2.87
CA VAL A 152 -5.02 -0.81 -1.60
C VAL A 152 -4.43 0.60 -1.64
N ARG A 153 -4.12 1.13 -0.44
CA ARG A 153 -3.45 2.43 -0.29
C ARG A 153 -2.30 2.34 0.69
N ALA A 154 -1.19 2.99 0.34
CA ALA A 154 -0.07 3.24 1.24
C ALA A 154 0.06 4.74 1.53
N LYS A 155 0.78 5.06 2.60
CA LYS A 155 1.13 6.44 2.96
C LYS A 155 2.64 6.58 3.14
N LEU A 156 3.11 7.80 2.86
CA LEU A 156 4.49 8.23 2.96
C LEU A 156 4.49 9.71 3.33
N SER A 157 5.50 10.20 4.05
CA SER A 157 5.75 11.62 4.28
C SER A 157 7.02 12.05 3.56
N VAL A 158 7.01 13.24 3.00
CA VAL A 158 8.22 13.95 2.56
C VAL A 158 8.43 15.08 3.55
N ASP A 159 9.56 15.03 4.27
CA ASP A 159 9.88 15.98 5.33
C ASP A 159 10.68 17.14 4.72
N PRO A 160 10.45 18.41 5.16
CA PRO A 160 11.14 19.56 4.62
C PRO A 160 12.63 19.54 4.97
N VAL A 161 13.44 20.11 4.10
CA VAL A 161 14.85 20.42 4.29
C VAL A 161 15.02 21.90 4.02
N ASN A 162 15.73 22.62 4.88
CA ASN A 162 15.96 24.04 4.67
C ASN A 162 16.82 24.29 3.42
N ASP A 163 16.33 25.14 2.54
CA ASP A 163 17.05 25.64 1.38
C ASP A 163 17.67 27.02 1.67
N ASP A 164 18.74 27.34 0.97
CA ASP A 164 19.38 28.64 1.10
C ASP A 164 18.61 29.73 0.31
N PRO A 165 18.58 30.97 0.81
CA PRO A 165 17.96 32.10 0.08
C PRO A 165 18.59 32.29 -1.30
N GLU A 166 17.76 32.57 -2.31
CA GLU A 166 18.20 32.78 -3.68
C GLU A 166 17.87 34.19 -4.19
N LEU A 167 18.70 34.67 -5.12
CA LEU A 167 18.39 35.89 -5.89
C LEU A 167 17.49 35.53 -7.06
N THR A 168 16.17 35.71 -6.91
CA THR A 168 15.15 35.36 -7.91
C THR A 168 14.67 36.57 -8.72
N GLY A 169 15.04 37.78 -8.31
CA GLY A 169 14.65 39.03 -8.99
C GLY A 169 15.82 40.00 -9.12
N ASN A 170 15.53 41.22 -9.59
CA ASN A 170 16.54 42.28 -9.67
C ASN A 170 16.81 42.86 -8.29
N LYS A 171 18.10 43.01 -7.94
CA LYS A 171 18.49 43.78 -6.76
C LYS A 171 18.00 45.21 -6.85
N ALA A 172 17.72 45.84 -5.71
CA ALA A 172 17.48 47.29 -5.67
C ALA A 172 18.67 48.07 -6.18
N SER A 173 18.43 49.12 -6.88
CA SER A 173 19.41 50.18 -7.12
C SER A 173 19.35 51.13 -5.94
N LEU A 174 20.45 51.27 -5.22
CA LEU A 174 20.55 52.26 -4.14
C LEU A 174 20.73 53.65 -4.76
N ASP A 175 20.15 54.67 -4.13
CA ASP A 175 20.28 56.05 -4.57
C ASP A 175 21.74 56.53 -4.47
N GLU A 176 22.10 57.58 -5.20
CA GLU A 176 23.42 58.21 -5.13
C GLU A 176 23.63 58.91 -3.78
N GLY A 177 24.74 58.65 -3.15
CA GLY A 177 25.21 59.37 -1.96
C GLY A 177 25.86 60.65 -2.28
N VAL A 178 26.04 61.54 -1.28
CA VAL A 178 26.75 62.83 -1.40
C VAL A 178 28.00 62.73 -0.51
N GLU A 179 29.15 63.20 -0.99
CA GLU A 179 30.39 63.24 -0.20
C GLU A 179 30.20 63.98 1.12
N ASP A 180 30.93 63.56 2.15
CA ASP A 180 30.90 64.14 3.51
C ASP A 180 29.51 64.08 4.21
N THR A 181 28.57 63.24 3.68
CA THR A 181 27.23 63.09 4.21
C THR A 181 26.95 61.62 4.54
N SER A 182 26.34 61.35 5.71
CA SER A 182 25.91 60.01 6.08
C SER A 182 24.81 59.47 5.14
N TYR A 183 24.99 58.23 4.73
CA TYR A 183 24.02 57.53 3.89
C TYR A 183 23.33 56.41 4.68
N ILE A 184 22.01 56.38 4.68
CA ILE A 184 21.24 55.36 5.42
C ILE A 184 20.93 54.21 4.48
N ILE A 185 21.44 53.03 4.84
CA ILE A 185 21.15 51.77 4.15
C ILE A 185 20.09 51.03 4.95
N ARG A 186 19.03 50.56 4.28
CA ARG A 186 17.99 49.76 4.92
C ARG A 186 18.14 48.28 4.51
N SER A 187 18.01 47.38 5.47
CA SER A 187 18.00 45.93 5.19
C SER A 187 16.92 45.57 4.17
N SER A 188 15.76 46.25 4.23
CA SER A 188 14.68 46.05 3.25
C SER A 188 15.11 46.27 1.80
N ASP A 189 16.01 47.25 1.59
CA ASP A 189 16.49 47.59 0.24
C ASP A 189 17.51 46.58 -0.26
N LEU A 190 18.33 46.05 0.66
CA LEU A 190 19.34 45.00 0.36
C LEU A 190 18.70 43.63 0.10
N LEU A 191 17.52 43.39 0.64
CA LEU A 191 16.81 42.13 0.47
C LEU A 191 15.91 42.08 -0.79
N ILE A 192 15.75 43.20 -1.49
CA ILE A 192 14.95 43.23 -2.72
C ILE A 192 15.58 42.31 -3.77
N GLY A 193 14.73 41.46 -4.36
CA GLY A 193 15.11 40.46 -5.36
C GLY A 193 15.52 39.10 -4.80
N PHE A 194 15.69 38.99 -3.49
CA PHE A 194 15.93 37.72 -2.83
C PHE A 194 14.60 37.07 -2.35
N SER A 195 14.53 35.78 -2.40
CA SER A 195 13.45 34.97 -1.85
C SER A 195 14.01 33.69 -1.25
N ASP A 196 13.21 33.10 -0.41
CA ASP A 196 13.44 31.81 0.19
C ASP A 196 12.28 30.90 -0.21
N ILE A 197 12.60 29.66 -0.66
CA ILE A 197 11.57 28.74 -1.17
C ILE A 197 10.74 28.13 -0.04
N ASP A 198 11.34 27.98 1.16
CA ASP A 198 10.65 27.54 2.36
C ASP A 198 9.77 28.63 2.98
N GLY A 199 9.91 29.88 2.51
CA GLY A 199 9.22 31.05 3.01
C GLY A 199 9.82 31.61 4.28
N ASP A 200 11.08 31.32 4.55
CA ASP A 200 11.80 31.80 5.72
C ASP A 200 12.06 33.32 5.67
N SER A 201 12.14 33.93 6.83
CA SER A 201 12.40 35.35 6.96
C SER A 201 13.87 35.66 6.67
N LEU A 202 14.10 36.49 5.64
CA LEU A 202 15.45 36.89 5.24
C LEU A 202 16.04 37.96 6.16
N SER A 203 17.34 37.92 6.35
CA SER A 203 18.10 38.93 7.09
C SER A 203 19.42 39.19 6.40
N VAL A 204 19.94 40.43 6.55
CA VAL A 204 21.29 40.80 6.08
C VAL A 204 22.28 40.57 7.24
N THR A 205 23.32 39.80 6.97
CA THR A 205 24.42 39.54 7.92
C THR A 205 25.73 39.95 7.27
N ASN A 206 26.76 40.25 8.12
CA ASN A 206 28.13 40.56 7.68
C ASN A 206 28.19 41.66 6.60
N LEU A 207 27.41 42.73 6.76
CA LEU A 207 27.48 43.88 5.86
C LEU A 207 28.81 44.57 6.02
N GLU A 208 29.53 44.74 4.93
CA GLU A 208 30.82 45.44 4.87
C GLU A 208 30.79 46.54 3.83
N ALA A 209 31.52 47.60 4.10
CA ALA A 209 31.74 48.66 3.14
C ALA A 209 33.24 48.70 2.75
N SER A 210 33.52 48.84 1.47
CA SER A 210 34.88 48.91 0.96
C SER A 210 35.58 50.26 1.32
N ASN A 211 34.79 51.27 1.65
CA ASN A 211 35.23 52.57 2.08
C ASN A 211 34.19 53.20 3.01
N GLY A 212 34.62 53.92 4.03
CA GLY A 212 33.73 54.46 5.05
C GLY A 212 33.57 53.55 6.27
N GLU A 213 32.83 54.03 7.27
CA GLU A 213 32.50 53.31 8.51
C GLU A 213 31.02 52.96 8.54
N LEU A 214 30.67 51.73 8.89
CA LEU A 214 29.30 51.29 9.17
C LEU A 214 29.05 51.47 10.68
N ILE A 215 28.06 52.27 11.05
CA ILE A 215 27.70 52.61 12.40
C ILE A 215 26.31 52.05 12.74
#